data_bb7cbb512962ed49d84fba6fa7d3515b
#
_entry.id   bb7cbb512962ed49d84fba6fa7d3515b
#
_cell.length_a   1.000
_cell.length_b   1.000
_cell.length_c   1.000
_cell.angle_alpha   90.00
_cell.angle_beta   90.00
_cell.angle_gamma   90.00
#
_symmetry.space_group_name_H-M   'P 1'
#
loop_
_entity.id
_entity.type
_entity.pdbx_description
1 polymer ?
#
loop_
_entity_poly.entity_id
_entity_poly.type
_entity_poly.pdbx_seq_one_letter_code
_entity_poly.pdbx_strand_id
1 'polypeptide(L)'
;MFYELSALNVALLFLAMFSAGFVDAIAGGGGLIQTPAMLLSFPDRNPVSVVATSKTAAFFGTSTAAIKYRKSIKTDPKLLLAMVIPAFFGACGGALLASHISPTSFKSAIFFMMIAIFIYTLAKPDLGKVHVEKHSPKRLMIIGSIAATAIGFYDGLIGPGTGTMLMIALVAVMGFAFVGASAIAKVVNATTNLASIIVVGFRIGILWKIGLFLAIANLAGGYLGSHMAIKKGSGFVRIF
;
A
#
# COMPACT_ATOMS: atom_id res chain seq x y z
N MET A 1 2.95 -22.29 14.46
CA MET A 1 2.72 -21.03 13.77
C MET A 1 3.73 -20.85 12.62
N PHE A 2 5.01 -20.95 12.88
CA PHE A 2 6.10 -20.89 11.89
C PHE A 2 6.83 -22.23 11.78
N TYR A 3 6.15 -23.36 11.95
CA TYR A 3 6.77 -24.70 11.94
C TYR A 3 7.46 -25.03 10.59
N GLU A 4 7.09 -24.31 9.53
CA GLU A 4 7.66 -24.47 8.18
C GLU A 4 8.90 -23.57 7.96
N LEU A 5 9.20 -22.64 8.89
CA LEU A 5 10.28 -21.66 8.75
C LEU A 5 11.35 -21.84 9.80
N SER A 6 12.62 -21.72 9.40
CA SER A 6 13.74 -21.61 10.35
C SER A 6 13.65 -20.29 11.14
N ALA A 7 14.29 -20.23 12.32
CA ALA A 7 14.37 -19.00 13.10
C ALA A 7 14.98 -17.82 12.30
N LEU A 8 15.97 -18.11 11.44
CA LEU A 8 16.56 -17.13 10.54
C LEU A 8 15.55 -16.58 9.54
N ASN A 9 14.75 -17.45 8.91
CA ASN A 9 13.73 -17.01 7.94
C ASN A 9 12.65 -16.17 8.61
N VAL A 10 12.25 -16.48 9.83
CA VAL A 10 11.31 -15.65 10.62
C VAL A 10 11.91 -14.27 10.90
N ALA A 11 13.19 -14.20 11.29
CA ALA A 11 13.89 -12.94 11.55
C ALA A 11 14.02 -12.10 10.27
N LEU A 12 14.38 -12.71 9.14
CA LEU A 12 14.46 -12.04 7.83
C LEU A 12 13.08 -11.52 7.38
N LEU A 13 12.03 -12.31 7.56
CA LEU A 13 10.67 -11.90 7.23
C LEU A 13 10.21 -10.74 8.11
N PHE A 14 10.53 -10.76 9.41
CA PHE A 14 10.23 -9.67 10.33
C PHE A 14 10.96 -8.38 9.93
N LEU A 15 12.23 -8.46 9.55
CA LEU A 15 13.03 -7.34 9.04
C LEU A 15 12.46 -6.80 7.72
N ALA A 16 12.06 -7.69 6.80
CA ALA A 16 11.41 -7.30 5.55
C ALA A 16 10.09 -6.55 5.80
N MET A 17 9.28 -7.01 6.77
CA MET A 17 8.03 -6.34 7.14
C MET A 17 8.25 -4.98 7.79
N PHE A 18 9.28 -4.86 8.65
CA PHE A 18 9.68 -3.56 9.21
C PHE A 18 10.11 -2.59 8.11
N SER A 19 11.00 -3.04 7.22
CA SER A 19 11.49 -2.25 6.09
C SER A 19 10.36 -1.85 5.14
N ALA A 20 9.43 -2.78 4.87
CA ALA A 20 8.25 -2.51 4.07
C ALA A 20 7.37 -1.43 4.69
N GLY A 21 7.07 -1.52 5.99
CA GLY A 21 6.30 -0.50 6.70
C GLY A 21 6.99 0.87 6.70
N PHE A 22 8.32 0.88 6.87
CA PHE A 22 9.14 2.09 6.86
C PHE A 22 9.12 2.78 5.48
N VAL A 23 9.44 2.03 4.41
CA VAL A 23 9.44 2.55 3.04
C VAL A 23 8.02 2.92 2.60
N ASP A 24 7.02 2.09 2.94
CA ASP A 24 5.63 2.41 2.65
C ASP A 24 5.22 3.73 3.26
N ALA A 25 5.53 3.97 4.53
CA ALA A 25 5.16 5.21 5.21
C ALA A 25 5.79 6.45 4.57
N ILE A 26 6.95 6.34 3.95
CA ILE A 26 7.66 7.45 3.29
C ILE A 26 7.14 7.65 1.86
N ALA A 27 7.26 6.64 1.01
CA ALA A 27 7.06 6.75 -0.44
C ALA A 27 5.96 5.85 -1.03
N GLY A 28 5.42 4.92 -0.24
CA GLY A 28 4.33 4.04 -0.70
C GLY A 28 4.77 2.71 -1.33
N GLY A 29 6.06 2.38 -1.32
CA GLY A 29 6.63 1.19 -1.97
C GLY A 29 6.66 -0.09 -1.14
N GLY A 30 6.10 -0.12 0.07
CA GLY A 30 6.20 -1.26 0.98
C GLY A 30 5.71 -2.60 0.43
N GLY A 31 4.68 -2.57 -0.40
CA GLY A 31 4.15 -3.76 -1.07
C GLY A 31 5.18 -4.48 -1.96
N LEU A 32 6.13 -3.74 -2.55
CA LEU A 32 7.19 -4.29 -3.38
C LEU A 32 8.24 -5.07 -2.57
N ILE A 33 8.33 -4.82 -1.26
CA ILE A 33 9.22 -5.53 -0.34
C ILE A 33 8.48 -6.70 0.31
N GLN A 34 7.32 -6.44 0.91
CA GLN A 34 6.61 -7.43 1.73
C GLN A 34 6.00 -8.57 0.91
N THR A 35 5.49 -8.29 -0.30
CA THR A 35 4.80 -9.31 -1.10
C THR A 35 5.76 -10.41 -1.55
N PRO A 36 6.92 -10.13 -2.17
CA PRO A 36 7.88 -11.19 -2.51
C PRO A 36 8.41 -11.91 -1.26
N ALA A 37 8.71 -11.19 -0.17
CA ALA A 37 9.16 -11.81 1.07
C ALA A 37 8.14 -12.84 1.58
N MET A 38 6.85 -12.53 1.55
CA MET A 38 5.79 -13.45 1.95
C MET A 38 5.62 -14.61 0.99
N LEU A 39 5.62 -14.36 -0.32
CA LEU A 39 5.44 -15.43 -1.33
C LEU A 39 6.61 -16.42 -1.32
N LEU A 40 7.83 -15.95 -1.09
CA LEU A 40 9.03 -16.81 -0.94
C LEU A 40 9.01 -17.59 0.37
N SER A 41 8.47 -17.01 1.44
CA SER A 41 8.37 -17.68 2.74
C SER A 41 7.27 -18.73 2.81
N PHE A 42 6.24 -18.64 1.96
CA PHE A 42 5.09 -19.55 1.94
C PHE A 42 4.75 -20.01 0.52
N PRO A 43 5.68 -20.71 -0.18
CA PRO A 43 5.56 -21.07 -1.60
C PRO A 43 4.40 -22.03 -1.88
N ASP A 44 4.07 -22.91 -0.93
CA ASP A 44 3.05 -23.95 -1.07
C ASP A 44 1.63 -23.48 -0.68
N ARG A 45 1.51 -22.26 -0.15
CA ARG A 45 0.21 -21.69 0.21
C ARG A 45 -0.44 -20.99 -0.97
N ASN A 46 -1.77 -20.85 -0.93
CA ASN A 46 -2.50 -20.07 -1.93
C ASN A 46 -1.95 -18.64 -1.97
N PRO A 47 -1.44 -18.16 -3.14
CA PRO A 47 -0.76 -16.87 -3.22
C PRO A 47 -1.69 -15.68 -2.92
N VAL A 48 -2.99 -15.77 -3.20
CA VAL A 48 -3.98 -14.74 -2.85
C VAL A 48 -4.10 -14.63 -1.33
N SER A 49 -4.17 -15.77 -0.62
CA SER A 49 -4.17 -15.81 0.85
C SER A 49 -2.88 -15.24 1.45
N VAL A 50 -1.73 -15.55 0.86
CA VAL A 50 -0.40 -15.05 1.29
C VAL A 50 -0.33 -13.53 1.12
N VAL A 51 -0.78 -13.00 -0.01
CA VAL A 51 -0.84 -11.55 -0.27
C VAL A 51 -1.80 -10.87 0.69
N ALA A 52 -2.98 -11.41 0.94
CA ALA A 52 -3.93 -10.85 1.91
C ALA A 52 -3.39 -10.92 3.35
N THR A 53 -2.59 -11.94 3.68
CA THR A 53 -1.87 -12.03 4.95
C THR A 53 -0.84 -10.90 5.09
N SER A 54 -0.08 -10.60 4.02
CA SER A 54 0.84 -9.46 4.02
C SER A 54 0.11 -8.12 4.15
N LYS A 55 -1.06 -7.97 3.52
CA LYS A 55 -1.92 -6.79 3.67
C LYS A 55 -2.46 -6.63 5.08
N THR A 56 -2.67 -7.73 5.83
CA THR A 56 -3.03 -7.65 7.25
C THR A 56 -1.92 -6.94 8.04
N ALA A 57 -0.65 -7.30 7.82
CA ALA A 57 0.47 -6.59 8.44
C ALA A 57 0.55 -5.13 7.97
N ALA A 58 0.44 -4.89 6.65
CA ALA A 58 0.47 -3.55 6.07
C ALA A 58 -0.64 -2.63 6.59
N PHE A 59 -1.84 -3.15 6.82
CA PHE A 59 -2.96 -2.38 7.34
C PHE A 59 -2.61 -1.67 8.65
N PHE A 60 -1.95 -2.34 9.59
CA PHE A 60 -1.54 -1.74 10.85
C PHE A 60 -0.46 -0.67 10.67
N GLY A 61 0.58 -0.95 9.84
CA GLY A 61 1.63 0.02 9.57
C GLY A 61 1.12 1.25 8.82
N THR A 62 0.33 1.03 7.76
CA THR A 62 -0.25 2.10 6.94
C THR A 62 -1.27 2.92 7.74
N SER A 63 -2.09 2.29 8.59
CA SER A 63 -3.02 3.00 9.48
C SER A 63 -2.28 3.86 10.51
N THR A 64 -1.18 3.36 11.08
CA THR A 64 -0.34 4.12 11.99
C THR A 64 0.26 5.35 11.28
N ALA A 65 0.78 5.17 10.07
CA ALA A 65 1.28 6.27 9.26
C ALA A 65 0.16 7.28 8.93
N ALA A 66 -1.02 6.80 8.51
CA ALA A 66 -2.19 7.63 8.20
C ALA A 66 -2.61 8.51 9.38
N ILE A 67 -2.72 7.93 10.59
CA ILE A 67 -3.05 8.67 11.81
C ILE A 67 -2.00 9.75 12.09
N LYS A 68 -0.72 9.42 11.93
CA LYS A 68 0.38 10.33 12.22
C LYS A 68 0.42 11.49 11.22
N TYR A 69 0.26 11.21 9.93
CA TYR A 69 0.14 12.25 8.89
C TYR A 69 -1.06 13.16 9.12
N ARG A 70 -2.24 12.61 9.43
CA ARG A 70 -3.46 13.40 9.67
C ARG A 70 -3.38 14.31 10.89
N LYS A 71 -2.60 13.95 11.92
CA LYS A 71 -2.33 14.83 13.06
C LYS A 71 -1.44 16.02 12.69
N SER A 72 -0.59 15.88 11.67
CA SER A 72 0.41 16.88 11.30
C SER A 72 0.02 17.68 10.05
N ILE A 73 -0.78 17.10 9.15
CA ILE A 73 -1.12 17.65 7.84
C ILE A 73 -2.63 17.76 7.70
N LYS A 74 -3.11 18.98 7.48
CA LYS A 74 -4.52 19.23 7.19
C LYS A 74 -4.85 18.73 5.78
N THR A 75 -5.86 17.87 5.67
CA THR A 75 -6.37 17.37 4.40
C THR A 75 -7.87 17.73 4.29
N ASP A 76 -8.34 18.04 3.09
CA ASP A 76 -9.76 18.28 2.86
C ASP A 76 -10.57 17.00 3.10
N PRO A 77 -11.49 16.98 4.09
CA PRO A 77 -12.30 15.80 4.38
C PRO A 77 -13.19 15.36 3.22
N LYS A 78 -13.67 16.31 2.39
CA LYS A 78 -14.51 16.02 1.23
C LYS A 78 -13.73 15.26 0.16
N LEU A 79 -12.52 15.74 -0.17
CA LEU A 79 -11.63 15.04 -1.09
C LEU A 79 -11.26 13.66 -0.56
N LEU A 80 -10.94 13.57 0.73
CA LEU A 80 -10.56 12.30 1.34
C LEU A 80 -11.70 11.27 1.24
N LEU A 81 -12.93 11.63 1.57
CA LEU A 81 -14.11 10.77 1.43
C LEU A 81 -14.40 10.40 -0.03
N ALA A 82 -14.24 11.36 -0.96
CA ALA A 82 -14.39 11.13 -2.39
C ALA A 82 -13.37 10.13 -2.95
N MET A 83 -12.24 9.92 -2.28
CA MET A 83 -11.24 8.91 -2.67
C MET A 83 -11.41 7.60 -1.90
N VAL A 84 -11.64 7.66 -0.59
CA VAL A 84 -11.71 6.48 0.30
C VAL A 84 -12.86 5.55 -0.07
N ILE A 85 -14.06 6.10 -0.28
CA ILE A 85 -15.25 5.29 -0.56
C ILE A 85 -15.11 4.53 -1.89
N PRO A 86 -14.80 5.18 -3.02
CA PRO A 86 -14.62 4.46 -4.29
C PRO A 86 -13.43 3.48 -4.26
N ALA A 87 -12.34 3.83 -3.56
CA ALA A 87 -11.19 2.93 -3.40
C ALA A 87 -11.56 1.65 -2.66
N PHE A 88 -12.39 1.74 -1.61
CA PHE A 88 -12.87 0.57 -0.88
C PHE A 88 -13.64 -0.39 -1.80
N PHE A 89 -14.62 0.11 -2.53
CA PHE A 89 -15.41 -0.72 -3.43
C PHE A 89 -14.58 -1.22 -4.63
N GLY A 90 -13.68 -0.41 -5.16
CA GLY A 90 -12.71 -0.85 -6.17
C GLY A 90 -11.88 -2.02 -5.65
N ALA A 91 -11.32 -1.91 -4.44
CA ALA A 91 -10.51 -2.97 -3.84
C ALA A 91 -11.33 -4.24 -3.55
N CYS A 92 -12.58 -4.10 -3.12
CA CYS A 92 -13.48 -5.24 -3.00
C CYS A 92 -13.66 -5.97 -4.35
N GLY A 93 -13.91 -5.24 -5.43
CA GLY A 93 -14.05 -5.81 -6.78
C GLY A 93 -12.77 -6.50 -7.25
N GLY A 94 -11.60 -5.87 -7.05
CA GLY A 94 -10.31 -6.46 -7.37
C GLY A 94 -10.01 -7.73 -6.57
N ALA A 95 -10.28 -7.74 -5.27
CA ALA A 95 -10.08 -8.89 -4.40
C ALA A 95 -11.05 -10.06 -4.73
N LEU A 96 -12.28 -9.73 -5.10
CA LEU A 96 -13.22 -10.72 -5.61
C LEU A 96 -12.70 -11.37 -6.90
N LEU A 97 -12.20 -10.58 -7.85
CA LEU A 97 -11.61 -11.11 -9.08
C LEU A 97 -10.37 -11.96 -8.77
N ALA A 98 -9.47 -11.50 -7.89
CA ALA A 98 -8.29 -12.25 -7.45
C ALA A 98 -8.65 -13.65 -6.93
N SER A 99 -9.78 -13.76 -6.22
CA SER A 99 -10.24 -15.03 -5.63
C SER A 99 -10.66 -16.08 -6.66
N HIS A 100 -10.83 -15.70 -7.94
CA HIS A 100 -11.19 -16.60 -9.04
C HIS A 100 -10.01 -16.90 -9.97
N ILE A 101 -8.87 -16.26 -9.80
CA ILE A 101 -7.67 -16.48 -10.62
C ILE A 101 -6.92 -17.72 -10.12
N SER A 102 -6.42 -18.53 -11.05
CA SER A 102 -5.60 -19.70 -10.70
C SER A 102 -4.33 -19.27 -9.95
N PRO A 103 -3.84 -20.06 -8.97
CA PRO A 103 -2.63 -19.73 -8.21
C PRO A 103 -1.41 -19.45 -9.10
N THR A 104 -1.24 -20.21 -10.17
CA THR A 104 -0.11 -20.05 -11.10
C THR A 104 -0.21 -18.72 -11.87
N SER A 105 -1.38 -18.43 -12.46
CA SER A 105 -1.61 -17.18 -13.18
C SER A 105 -1.46 -15.96 -12.26
N PHE A 106 -1.92 -16.07 -11.00
CA PHE A 106 -1.82 -15.01 -10.03
C PHE A 106 -0.35 -14.71 -9.64
N LYS A 107 0.48 -15.76 -9.39
CA LYS A 107 1.93 -15.60 -9.14
C LYS A 107 2.62 -14.90 -10.33
N SER A 108 2.33 -15.31 -11.55
CA SER A 108 2.88 -14.70 -12.77
C SER A 108 2.47 -13.24 -12.91
N ALA A 109 1.19 -12.92 -12.69
CA ALA A 109 0.67 -11.56 -12.77
C ALA A 109 1.38 -10.63 -11.74
N ILE A 110 1.56 -11.07 -10.50
CA ILE A 110 2.31 -10.32 -9.48
C ILE A 110 3.74 -10.06 -9.95
N PHE A 111 4.44 -11.09 -10.43
CA PHE A 111 5.83 -10.98 -10.85
C PHE A 111 6.01 -9.93 -11.95
N PHE A 112 5.24 -10.02 -13.04
CA PHE A 112 5.33 -9.06 -14.13
C PHE A 112 4.91 -7.65 -13.71
N MET A 113 3.90 -7.53 -12.87
CA MET A 113 3.46 -6.22 -12.38
C MET A 113 4.50 -5.55 -11.48
N MET A 114 5.17 -6.33 -10.62
CA MET A 114 6.26 -5.80 -9.78
C MET A 114 7.42 -5.30 -10.63
N ILE A 115 7.81 -6.02 -11.69
CA ILE A 115 8.83 -5.57 -12.64
C ILE A 115 8.39 -4.28 -13.33
N ALA A 116 7.14 -4.21 -13.80
CA ALA A 116 6.62 -3.02 -14.48
C ALA A 116 6.65 -1.78 -13.57
N ILE A 117 6.21 -1.91 -12.30
CA ILE A 117 6.23 -0.81 -11.33
C ILE A 117 7.66 -0.42 -10.98
N PHE A 118 8.55 -1.40 -10.81
CA PHE A 118 9.97 -1.14 -10.53
C PHE A 118 10.62 -0.34 -11.66
N ILE A 119 10.45 -0.78 -12.92
CA ILE A 119 10.95 -0.05 -14.10
C ILE A 119 10.35 1.36 -14.17
N TYR A 120 9.03 1.48 -13.95
CA TYR A 120 8.36 2.78 -13.98
C TYR A 120 8.90 3.73 -12.89
N THR A 121 9.16 3.22 -11.70
CA THR A 121 9.69 4.02 -10.58
C THR A 121 11.11 4.53 -10.88
N LEU A 122 11.95 3.69 -11.49
CA LEU A 122 13.29 4.10 -11.92
C LEU A 122 13.29 5.14 -13.04
N ALA A 123 12.30 5.09 -13.93
CA ALA A 123 12.23 5.97 -15.10
C ALA A 123 11.73 7.40 -14.80
N LYS A 124 11.14 7.67 -13.63
CA LYS A 124 10.55 8.98 -13.30
C LYS A 124 10.97 9.53 -11.92
N PRO A 125 12.21 10.02 -11.79
CA PRO A 125 12.72 10.54 -10.50
C PRO A 125 12.24 11.95 -10.13
N ASP A 126 11.67 12.74 -11.05
CA ASP A 126 11.42 14.18 -10.87
C ASP A 126 9.94 14.53 -10.63
N LEU A 127 9.35 14.09 -9.51
CA LEU A 127 7.98 14.41 -9.12
C LEU A 127 7.93 15.21 -7.80
N GLY A 128 6.99 16.17 -7.69
CA GLY A 128 6.45 16.67 -6.42
C GLY A 128 7.26 17.63 -5.57
N LYS A 129 8.01 18.55 -6.15
CA LYS A 129 8.79 19.55 -5.38
C LYS A 129 7.92 20.62 -4.69
N VAL A 130 6.83 21.05 -5.31
CA VAL A 130 5.99 22.14 -4.82
C VAL A 130 4.52 21.81 -5.04
N HIS A 131 3.65 22.20 -4.11
CA HIS A 131 2.20 22.14 -4.32
C HIS A 131 1.81 23.19 -5.36
N VAL A 132 1.18 22.74 -6.44
CA VAL A 132 0.63 23.62 -7.49
C VAL A 132 -0.84 23.26 -7.63
N GLU A 133 -1.73 24.20 -7.34
CA GLU A 133 -3.16 24.02 -7.58
C GLU A 133 -3.42 23.85 -9.09
N LYS A 134 -3.62 22.61 -9.51
CA LYS A 134 -3.84 22.26 -10.93
C LYS A 134 -5.31 22.29 -11.32
N HIS A 135 -6.22 22.13 -10.36
CA HIS A 135 -7.62 21.91 -10.65
C HIS A 135 -8.54 22.52 -9.58
N SER A 136 -9.79 22.86 -9.97
CA SER A 136 -10.83 23.26 -9.03
C SER A 136 -11.18 22.13 -8.04
N PRO A 137 -11.72 22.43 -6.85
CA PRO A 137 -12.06 21.42 -5.84
C PRO A 137 -12.99 20.31 -6.36
N LYS A 138 -13.98 20.64 -7.17
CA LYS A 138 -14.88 19.65 -7.79
C LYS A 138 -14.13 18.72 -8.74
N ARG A 139 -13.23 19.27 -9.57
CA ARG A 139 -12.43 18.48 -10.51
C ARG A 139 -11.43 17.57 -9.77
N LEU A 140 -10.82 18.04 -8.67
CA LEU A 140 -9.97 17.24 -7.82
C LEU A 140 -10.72 16.03 -7.22
N MET A 141 -11.96 16.23 -6.75
CA MET A 141 -12.79 15.13 -6.24
C MET A 141 -13.09 14.09 -7.34
N ILE A 142 -13.45 14.52 -8.55
CA ILE A 142 -13.75 13.61 -9.67
C ILE A 142 -12.51 12.82 -10.07
N ILE A 143 -11.38 13.51 -10.33
CA ILE A 143 -10.10 12.86 -10.68
C ILE A 143 -9.66 11.91 -9.57
N GLY A 144 -9.75 12.37 -8.31
CA GLY A 144 -9.40 11.57 -7.14
C GLY A 144 -10.26 10.32 -7.01
N SER A 145 -11.58 10.42 -7.22
CA SER A 145 -12.49 9.27 -7.18
C SER A 145 -12.16 8.24 -8.27
N ILE A 146 -11.97 8.69 -9.50
CA ILE A 146 -11.64 7.79 -10.63
C ILE A 146 -10.29 7.10 -10.38
N ALA A 147 -9.26 7.86 -10.02
CA ALA A 147 -7.94 7.31 -9.73
C ALA A 147 -7.98 6.34 -8.54
N ALA A 148 -8.69 6.71 -7.47
CA ALA A 148 -8.83 5.89 -6.28
C ALA A 148 -9.60 4.58 -6.55
N THR A 149 -10.63 4.61 -7.40
CA THR A 149 -11.35 3.40 -7.83
C THR A 149 -10.44 2.46 -8.61
N ALA A 150 -9.75 2.98 -9.63
CA ALA A 150 -8.87 2.18 -10.48
C ALA A 150 -7.68 1.61 -9.70
N ILE A 151 -7.01 2.45 -8.90
CA ILE A 151 -5.89 2.02 -8.07
C ILE A 151 -6.36 1.08 -6.95
N GLY A 152 -7.53 1.34 -6.36
CA GLY A 152 -8.14 0.43 -5.38
C GLY A 152 -8.45 -0.93 -5.97
N PHE A 153 -9.05 -0.99 -7.17
CA PHE A 153 -9.28 -2.25 -7.89
C PHE A 153 -7.96 -3.00 -8.13
N TYR A 154 -6.93 -2.30 -8.60
CA TYR A 154 -5.60 -2.87 -8.76
C TYR A 154 -5.05 -3.40 -7.42
N ASP A 155 -5.21 -2.63 -6.33
CA ASP A 155 -4.76 -3.05 -5.00
C ASP A 155 -5.48 -4.32 -4.53
N GLY A 156 -6.78 -4.39 -4.71
CA GLY A 156 -7.56 -5.58 -4.40
C GLY A 156 -7.12 -6.80 -5.20
N LEU A 157 -6.82 -6.59 -6.49
CA LEU A 157 -6.45 -7.65 -7.43
C LEU A 157 -5.02 -8.17 -7.19
N ILE A 158 -4.02 -7.29 -7.07
CA ILE A 158 -2.59 -7.64 -7.04
C ILE A 158 -1.89 -7.03 -5.82
N GLY A 159 -1.95 -5.71 -5.66
CA GLY A 159 -1.53 -4.95 -4.47
C GLY A 159 -0.15 -4.31 -4.47
N PRO A 160 0.96 -4.97 -4.83
CA PRO A 160 2.28 -4.36 -4.77
C PRO A 160 2.36 -3.03 -5.54
N GLY A 161 2.92 -1.97 -4.92
CA GLY A 161 3.09 -0.67 -5.55
C GLY A 161 1.89 0.28 -5.50
N THR A 162 0.78 -0.11 -4.90
CA THR A 162 -0.42 0.73 -4.73
C THR A 162 -0.11 2.08 -4.12
N GLY A 163 0.68 2.11 -3.04
CA GLY A 163 1.08 3.35 -2.40
C GLY A 163 1.86 4.28 -3.34
N THR A 164 2.77 3.73 -4.14
CA THR A 164 3.51 4.49 -5.15
C THR A 164 2.57 5.03 -6.23
N MET A 165 1.62 4.23 -6.73
CA MET A 165 0.64 4.67 -7.73
C MET A 165 -0.25 5.80 -7.19
N LEU A 166 -0.71 5.69 -5.93
CA LEU A 166 -1.46 6.76 -5.26
C LEU A 166 -0.62 8.03 -5.12
N MET A 167 0.65 7.91 -4.74
CA MET A 167 1.57 9.04 -4.66
C MET A 167 1.74 9.72 -6.01
N ILE A 168 1.94 8.95 -7.09
CA ILE A 168 2.07 9.48 -8.46
C ILE A 168 0.79 10.20 -8.87
N ALA A 169 -0.38 9.61 -8.65
CA ALA A 169 -1.66 10.23 -9.00
C ALA A 169 -1.86 11.56 -8.25
N LEU A 170 -1.59 11.57 -6.94
CA LEU A 170 -1.75 12.78 -6.12
C LEU A 170 -0.75 13.87 -6.47
N VAL A 171 0.50 13.51 -6.73
CA VAL A 171 1.58 14.48 -7.01
C VAL A 171 1.56 14.92 -8.46
N ALA A 172 1.63 13.99 -9.42
CA ALA A 172 1.79 14.31 -10.84
C ALA A 172 0.50 14.83 -11.47
N VAL A 173 -0.65 14.22 -11.14
CA VAL A 173 -1.93 14.57 -11.76
C VAL A 173 -2.65 15.65 -10.96
N MET A 174 -2.74 15.50 -9.63
CA MET A 174 -3.54 16.40 -8.80
C MET A 174 -2.74 17.61 -8.26
N GLY A 175 -1.40 17.56 -8.28
CA GLY A 175 -0.52 18.70 -7.94
C GLY A 175 -0.17 18.82 -6.45
N PHE A 176 -0.40 17.78 -5.64
CA PHE A 176 -0.02 17.81 -4.21
C PHE A 176 1.49 17.74 -4.01
N ALA A 177 2.00 18.43 -2.99
CA ALA A 177 3.35 18.19 -2.48
C ALA A 177 3.44 16.79 -1.85
N PHE A 178 4.63 16.17 -1.86
CA PHE A 178 4.83 14.78 -1.39
C PHE A 178 4.24 14.47 -0.02
N VAL A 179 4.48 15.33 0.98
CA VAL A 179 3.99 15.08 2.34
C VAL A 179 2.45 15.14 2.42
N GLY A 180 1.84 16.08 1.69
CA GLY A 180 0.39 16.17 1.56
C GLY A 180 -0.21 14.97 0.81
N ALA A 181 0.43 14.55 -0.28
CA ALA A 181 0.07 13.35 -1.02
C ALA A 181 0.16 12.10 -0.14
N SER A 182 1.24 11.96 0.66
CA SER A 182 1.38 10.86 1.61
C SER A 182 0.24 10.80 2.62
N ALA A 183 -0.20 11.95 3.14
CA ALA A 183 -1.30 12.01 4.11
C ALA A 183 -2.61 11.45 3.54
N ILE A 184 -2.93 11.73 2.27
CA ILE A 184 -4.11 11.19 1.59
C ILE A 184 -3.89 9.72 1.19
N ALA A 185 -2.76 9.44 0.55
CA ALA A 185 -2.44 8.09 0.05
C ALA A 185 -2.49 7.03 1.15
N LYS A 186 -1.99 7.35 2.37
CA LYS A 186 -2.00 6.38 3.48
C LYS A 186 -3.40 6.04 3.97
N VAL A 187 -4.32 7.00 4.01
CA VAL A 187 -5.71 6.71 4.38
C VAL A 187 -6.38 5.85 3.32
N VAL A 188 -6.22 6.20 2.03
CA VAL A 188 -6.78 5.43 0.92
C VAL A 188 -6.19 4.00 0.92
N ASN A 189 -4.87 3.85 1.05
CA ASN A 189 -4.20 2.55 1.04
C ASN A 189 -4.56 1.68 2.26
N ALA A 190 -4.73 2.27 3.44
CA ALA A 190 -5.25 1.53 4.60
C ALA A 190 -6.67 1.00 4.33
N THR A 191 -7.51 1.79 3.68
CA THR A 191 -8.88 1.41 3.31
C THR A 191 -8.89 0.26 2.29
N THR A 192 -8.05 0.31 1.26
CA THR A 192 -7.96 -0.76 0.25
C THR A 192 -7.37 -2.05 0.82
N ASN A 193 -6.40 -1.95 1.74
CA ASN A 193 -5.91 -3.11 2.50
C ASN A 193 -7.03 -3.75 3.31
N LEU A 194 -7.83 -2.94 4.05
CA LEU A 194 -8.97 -3.44 4.82
C LEU A 194 -10.00 -4.15 3.92
N ALA A 195 -10.35 -3.55 2.78
CA ALA A 195 -11.27 -4.15 1.82
C ALA A 195 -10.77 -5.51 1.32
N SER A 196 -9.49 -5.61 0.96
CA SER A 196 -8.86 -6.86 0.53
C SER A 196 -8.86 -7.92 1.64
N ILE A 197 -8.56 -7.54 2.89
CA ILE A 197 -8.59 -8.41 4.06
C ILE A 197 -10.00 -8.99 4.27
N ILE A 198 -11.02 -8.14 4.20
CA ILE A 198 -12.42 -8.57 4.36
C ILE A 198 -12.78 -9.59 3.28
N VAL A 199 -12.61 -9.23 2.00
CA VAL A 199 -13.04 -10.08 0.89
C VAL A 199 -12.28 -11.41 0.88
N VAL A 200 -10.94 -11.38 0.93
CA VAL A 200 -10.13 -12.61 0.88
C VAL A 200 -10.29 -13.43 2.16
N GLY A 201 -10.43 -12.77 3.30
CA GLY A 201 -10.67 -13.44 4.58
C GLY A 201 -11.93 -14.30 4.59
N PHE A 202 -13.02 -13.82 3.97
CA PHE A 202 -14.26 -14.57 3.85
C PHE A 202 -14.25 -15.61 2.71
N ARG A 203 -13.50 -15.37 1.62
CA ARG A 203 -13.55 -16.21 0.41
C ARG A 203 -12.53 -17.35 0.41
N ILE A 204 -11.30 -17.08 0.85
CA ILE A 204 -10.16 -18.00 0.73
C ILE A 204 -9.56 -18.31 2.10
N GLY A 205 -9.58 -17.33 3.01
CA GLY A 205 -8.92 -17.37 4.30
C GLY A 205 -7.58 -16.64 4.32
N ILE A 206 -7.18 -16.22 5.51
CA ILE A 206 -5.96 -15.48 5.81
C ILE A 206 -5.19 -16.21 6.91
N LEU A 207 -3.86 -16.17 6.87
CA LEU A 207 -2.98 -16.70 7.91
C LEU A 207 -2.90 -15.68 9.08
N TRP A 208 -4.01 -15.51 9.82
CA TRP A 208 -4.19 -14.45 10.82
C TRP A 208 -3.08 -14.35 11.83
N LYS A 209 -2.62 -15.49 12.39
CA LYS A 209 -1.54 -15.52 13.38
C LYS A 209 -0.23 -14.96 12.83
N ILE A 210 0.08 -15.26 11.56
CA ILE A 210 1.26 -14.77 10.86
C ILE A 210 1.09 -13.28 10.55
N GLY A 211 -0.04 -12.89 9.97
CA GLY A 211 -0.33 -11.50 9.63
C GLY A 211 -0.27 -10.57 10.83
N LEU A 212 -0.87 -10.96 11.96
CA LEU A 212 -0.86 -10.17 13.19
C LEU A 212 0.52 -10.11 13.86
N PHE A 213 1.30 -11.19 13.83
CA PHE A 213 2.68 -11.18 14.32
C PHE A 213 3.54 -10.22 13.49
N LEU A 214 3.45 -10.29 12.17
CA LEU A 214 4.21 -9.43 11.26
C LEU A 214 3.72 -7.98 11.27
N ALA A 215 2.48 -7.75 11.70
CA ALA A 215 1.94 -6.40 11.90
C ALA A 215 2.74 -5.59 12.92
N ILE A 216 3.33 -6.23 13.94
CA ILE A 216 4.17 -5.56 14.93
C ILE A 216 5.37 -4.89 14.25
N ALA A 217 6.05 -5.61 13.36
CA ALA A 217 7.19 -5.09 12.61
C ALA A 217 6.77 -3.97 11.63
N ASN A 218 5.70 -4.20 10.89
CA ASN A 218 5.20 -3.23 9.89
C ASN A 218 4.70 -1.94 10.57
N LEU A 219 4.03 -2.04 11.72
CA LEU A 219 3.60 -0.91 12.54
C LEU A 219 4.81 -0.09 13.03
N ALA A 220 5.84 -0.74 13.57
CA ALA A 220 7.06 -0.08 14.01
C ALA A 220 7.75 0.67 12.86
N GLY A 221 7.88 0.01 11.70
CA GLY A 221 8.40 0.62 10.47
C GLY A 221 7.55 1.80 10.02
N GLY A 222 6.23 1.65 9.96
CA GLY A 222 5.27 2.68 9.58
C GLY A 222 5.31 3.91 10.51
N TYR A 223 5.44 3.66 11.80
CA TYR A 223 5.60 4.73 12.79
C TYR A 223 6.89 5.53 12.58
N LEU A 224 8.02 4.86 12.44
CA LEU A 224 9.32 5.49 12.24
C LEU A 224 9.40 6.21 10.88
N GLY A 225 8.99 5.55 9.81
CA GLY A 225 8.99 6.12 8.47
C GLY A 225 8.14 7.39 8.36
N SER A 226 6.92 7.37 8.88
CA SER A 226 6.05 8.55 8.88
C SER A 226 6.60 9.68 9.75
N HIS A 227 7.23 9.36 10.90
CA HIS A 227 7.90 10.37 11.73
C HIS A 227 9.01 11.07 10.98
N MET A 228 9.87 10.31 10.31
CA MET A 228 10.98 10.87 9.55
C MET A 228 10.50 11.68 8.35
N ALA A 229 9.50 11.19 7.62
CA ALA A 229 8.95 11.90 6.46
C ALA A 229 8.32 13.25 6.85
N ILE A 230 7.55 13.30 7.94
CA ILE A 230 6.96 14.54 8.45
C ILE A 230 8.04 15.51 8.92
N LYS A 231 9.04 15.03 9.67
CA LYS A 231 10.10 15.88 10.22
C LYS A 231 11.05 16.44 9.16
N LYS A 232 11.40 15.62 8.15
CA LYS A 232 12.38 15.97 7.10
C LYS A 232 11.74 16.57 5.85
N GLY A 233 10.41 16.44 5.69
CA GLY A 233 9.65 17.05 4.60
C GLY A 233 9.80 16.39 3.24
N SER A 234 9.24 17.05 2.20
CA SER A 234 9.12 16.50 0.84
C SER A 234 10.46 16.17 0.17
N GLY A 235 11.54 16.87 0.50
CA GLY A 235 12.87 16.58 -0.05
C GLY A 235 13.39 15.19 0.38
N PHE A 236 13.13 14.79 1.61
CA PHE A 236 13.50 13.46 2.12
C PHE A 236 12.63 12.35 1.51
N VAL A 237 11.32 12.58 1.40
CA VAL A 237 10.39 11.61 0.81
C VAL A 237 10.77 11.25 -0.64
N ARG A 238 11.34 12.21 -1.37
CA ARG A 238 11.76 12.02 -2.76
C ARG A 238 12.94 11.05 -2.94
N ILE A 239 13.78 10.86 -1.92
CA ILE A 239 14.96 9.97 -2.01
C ILE A 239 14.55 8.48 -2.05
N PHE A 240 13.37 8.18 -1.51
CA PHE A 240 12.77 6.85 -1.47
C PHE A 240 11.81 6.62 -2.64
#